data_7773c97e3095c7af1fe6a688fb730e33
#
_entry.id   7773c97e3095c7af1fe6a688fb730e33
#
_cell.length_a   1.000
_cell.length_b   1.000
_cell.length_c   1.000
_cell.angle_alpha   90.00
_cell.angle_beta   90.00
_cell.angle_gamma   90.00
#
_symmetry.space_group_name_H-M   'P 1'
#
loop_
_entity.id
_entity.type
_entity.pdbx_description
1 polymer ?
#
loop_
_entity_poly.entity_id
_entity_poly.type
_entity_poly.pdbx_seq_one_letter_code
_entity_poly.pdbx_strand_id
1 'polypeptide(L)'
;MDLTERQKNLLRSIIEKYIETAEAVGSETIEKESNLGVSPATIRNEMVRLTALGYLKQLHTSAGRVPTSMGMKFYVDQLMEEKALSLRDEVAIKQELVEENEPFEKMLRHTTRILADQTHSLAIATDEAGDIYAAGMANILDMPEFYDIDITRSVLSMLDKAELVQQIVAQLRAEEQLRILFGEELGIPFLEPCGFVVTRYQMQNHKGILGIVGPSRIDYSVVIPTVRYFSQLLQGLVR
;
A
#
# COMPACT_ATOMS: atom_id res chain seq x y z
N MET A 1 -13.93 17.42 12.96
CA MET A 1 -13.33 18.77 12.83
C MET A 1 -12.48 18.73 11.58
N ASP A 2 -12.81 19.53 10.59
CA ASP A 2 -12.08 19.50 9.32
C ASP A 2 -10.71 20.16 9.47
N LEU A 3 -9.68 19.57 8.84
CA LEU A 3 -8.36 20.18 8.80
C LEU A 3 -8.37 21.44 7.95
N THR A 4 -7.66 22.48 8.39
CA THR A 4 -7.42 23.66 7.56
C THR A 4 -6.56 23.31 6.35
N GLU A 5 -6.62 24.08 5.26
CA GLU A 5 -5.79 23.85 4.06
C GLU A 5 -4.29 23.82 4.39
N ARG A 6 -3.83 24.65 5.32
CA ARG A 6 -2.45 24.62 5.78
C ARG A 6 -2.10 23.30 6.48
N GLN A 7 -3.00 22.76 7.31
CA GLN A 7 -2.81 21.46 7.98
C GLN A 7 -2.83 20.31 6.98
N LYS A 8 -3.70 20.35 5.98
CA LYS A 8 -3.75 19.38 4.89
C LYS A 8 -2.43 19.37 4.09
N ASN A 9 -1.95 20.55 3.68
CA ASN A 9 -0.69 20.67 2.95
C ASN A 9 0.50 20.20 3.79
N LEU A 10 0.54 20.55 5.08
CA LEU A 10 1.58 20.09 5.98
C LEU A 10 1.53 18.56 6.17
N LEU A 11 0.35 17.99 6.38
CA LEU A 11 0.17 16.54 6.54
C LEU A 11 0.60 15.81 5.27
N ARG A 12 0.23 16.32 4.08
CA ARG A 12 0.67 15.79 2.79
C ARG A 12 2.19 15.76 2.71
N SER A 13 2.87 16.90 2.94
CA SER A 13 4.34 16.98 2.86
C SER A 13 5.03 16.05 3.84
N ILE A 14 4.49 15.88 5.05
CA ILE A 14 5.05 14.95 6.04
C ILE A 14 4.92 13.51 5.56
N ILE A 15 3.75 13.14 5.03
CA ILE A 15 3.49 11.77 4.58
C ILE A 15 4.33 11.43 3.35
N GLU A 16 4.38 12.31 2.37
CA GLU A 16 5.19 12.11 1.16
C GLU A 16 6.68 11.94 1.52
N LYS A 17 7.19 12.77 2.45
CA LYS A 17 8.58 12.64 2.92
C LYS A 17 8.80 11.34 3.69
N TYR A 18 7.85 10.92 4.52
CA TYR A 18 7.92 9.65 5.24
C TYR A 18 7.87 8.44 4.31
N ILE A 19 7.06 8.48 3.26
CA ILE A 19 7.02 7.44 2.21
C ILE A 19 8.40 7.29 1.57
N GLU A 20 9.04 8.43 1.23
CA GLU A 20 10.34 8.47 0.57
C GLU A 20 11.48 7.93 1.45
N THR A 21 11.53 8.36 2.73
CA THR A 21 12.72 8.17 3.57
C THR A 21 12.60 7.06 4.62
N ALA A 22 11.38 6.62 4.97
CA ALA A 22 11.08 5.77 6.12
C ALA A 22 11.46 6.40 7.49
N GLU A 23 11.84 7.69 7.52
CA GLU A 23 12.33 8.36 8.72
C GLU A 23 11.28 9.33 9.29
N ALA A 24 11.36 9.54 10.61
CA ALA A 24 10.50 10.52 11.28
C ALA A 24 10.82 11.94 10.79
N VAL A 25 9.80 12.67 10.34
CA VAL A 25 9.94 13.96 9.66
C VAL A 25 9.98 15.11 10.65
N GLY A 26 11.04 15.92 10.59
CA GLY A 26 11.25 17.11 11.42
C GLY A 26 10.67 18.39 10.79
N SER A 27 10.38 19.40 11.63
CA SER A 27 9.89 20.71 11.14
C SER A 27 10.89 21.47 10.26
N GLU A 28 12.20 21.26 10.48
CA GLU A 28 13.25 21.89 9.68
C GLU A 28 13.36 21.25 8.28
N THR A 29 13.10 19.94 8.19
CA THR A 29 13.06 19.23 6.90
C THR A 29 11.92 19.77 6.05
N ILE A 30 10.72 19.90 6.65
CA ILE A 30 9.54 20.42 5.96
C ILE A 30 9.74 21.89 5.55
N GLU A 31 10.34 22.73 6.38
CA GLU A 31 10.59 24.13 6.04
C GLU A 31 11.50 24.25 4.83
N LYS A 32 12.53 23.41 4.73
CA LYS A 32 13.49 23.44 3.62
C LYS A 32 12.93 22.89 2.31
N GLU A 33 12.10 21.86 2.39
CA GLU A 33 11.68 21.09 1.22
C GLU A 33 10.25 21.44 0.74
N SER A 34 9.42 22.02 1.61
CA SER A 34 8.04 22.41 1.25
C SER A 34 7.90 23.94 1.19
N ASN A 35 7.25 24.43 0.13
CA ASN A 35 6.94 25.86 -0.04
C ASN A 35 5.73 26.31 0.80
N LEU A 36 5.68 25.95 2.09
CA LEU A 36 4.57 26.32 2.97
C LEU A 36 4.60 27.79 3.42
N GLY A 37 5.73 28.49 3.22
CA GLY A 37 5.85 29.92 3.53
C GLY A 37 5.72 30.26 5.01
N VAL A 38 5.97 29.32 5.93
CA VAL A 38 5.85 29.48 7.37
C VAL A 38 7.10 29.01 8.11
N SER A 39 7.39 29.61 9.27
CA SER A 39 8.59 29.29 10.07
C SER A 39 8.56 27.88 10.64
N PRO A 40 9.74 27.28 10.94
CA PRO A 40 9.82 25.97 11.59
C PRO A 40 9.06 25.90 12.93
N ALA A 41 8.99 27.00 13.66
CA ALA A 41 8.20 27.08 14.91
C ALA A 41 6.69 26.92 14.64
N THR A 42 6.20 27.56 13.57
CA THR A 42 4.80 27.43 13.14
C THR A 42 4.51 25.98 12.68
N ILE A 43 5.40 25.40 11.88
CA ILE A 43 5.30 24.02 11.42
C ILE A 43 5.25 23.07 12.65
N ARG A 44 6.13 23.25 13.63
CA ARG A 44 6.14 22.44 14.85
C ARG A 44 4.83 22.53 15.63
N ASN A 45 4.25 23.73 15.77
CA ASN A 45 2.96 23.91 16.43
C ASN A 45 1.81 23.20 15.68
N GLU A 46 1.79 23.25 14.36
CA GLU A 46 0.79 22.52 13.57
C GLU A 46 1.00 21.00 13.64
N MET A 47 2.27 20.52 13.67
CA MET A 47 2.57 19.09 13.90
C MET A 47 2.04 18.63 15.28
N VAL A 48 2.15 19.45 16.33
CA VAL A 48 1.57 19.14 17.65
C VAL A 48 0.05 19.03 17.56
N ARG A 49 -0.61 19.92 16.83
CA ARG A 49 -2.07 19.87 16.63
C ARG A 49 -2.48 18.62 15.85
N LEU A 50 -1.79 18.30 14.75
CA LEU A 50 -2.03 17.07 13.97
C LEU A 50 -1.80 15.81 14.81
N THR A 51 -0.84 15.85 15.73
CA THR A 51 -0.61 14.75 16.69
C THR A 51 -1.78 14.64 17.68
N ALA A 52 -2.26 15.76 18.23
CA ALA A 52 -3.40 15.77 19.14
C ALA A 52 -4.70 15.32 18.46
N LEU A 53 -4.83 15.54 17.13
CA LEU A 53 -5.94 15.07 16.30
C LEU A 53 -5.77 13.60 15.86
N GLY A 54 -4.63 12.96 16.15
CA GLY A 54 -4.38 11.55 15.85
C GLY A 54 -3.87 11.26 14.44
N TYR A 55 -3.60 12.25 13.60
CA TYR A 55 -3.05 12.04 12.25
C TYR A 55 -1.55 11.72 12.24
N LEU A 56 -0.83 12.21 13.25
CA LEU A 56 0.59 11.99 13.45
C LEU A 56 0.87 11.38 14.81
N LYS A 57 1.98 10.67 14.94
CA LYS A 57 2.52 10.22 16.24
C LYS A 57 4.00 10.60 16.35
N GLN A 58 4.47 10.71 17.60
CA GLN A 58 5.88 10.92 17.92
C GLN A 58 6.44 9.66 18.55
N LEU A 59 7.54 9.14 18.00
CA LEU A 59 8.13 7.89 18.50
C LEU A 59 8.87 8.11 19.82
N HIS A 60 9.56 9.25 19.96
CA HIS A 60 10.23 9.68 21.21
C HIS A 60 10.36 11.21 21.25
N THR A 61 10.65 11.77 22.39
CA THR A 61 10.58 13.21 22.69
C THR A 61 11.41 14.09 21.74
N SER A 62 12.53 13.58 21.22
CA SER A 62 13.41 14.29 20.26
C SER A 62 13.15 13.90 18.80
N ALA A 63 12.29 12.92 18.54
CA ALA A 63 11.99 12.49 17.19
C ALA A 63 11.06 13.48 16.47
N GLY A 64 11.15 13.50 15.13
CA GLY A 64 10.15 14.10 14.26
C GLY A 64 8.76 13.47 14.45
N ARG A 65 7.96 13.52 13.43
CA ARG A 65 6.62 12.90 13.41
C ARG A 65 6.55 11.86 12.32
N VAL A 66 5.80 10.79 12.61
CA VAL A 66 5.42 9.79 11.61
C VAL A 66 3.90 9.76 11.50
N PRO A 67 3.34 9.42 10.33
CA PRO A 67 1.90 9.26 10.17
C PRO A 67 1.38 8.09 11.02
N THR A 68 0.14 8.21 11.46
CA THR A 68 -0.66 7.08 11.97
C THR A 68 -1.42 6.43 10.81
N SER A 69 -2.01 5.26 11.02
CA SER A 69 -2.92 4.63 10.05
C SER A 69 -4.08 5.55 9.67
N MET A 70 -4.61 6.34 10.62
CA MET A 70 -5.61 7.38 10.34
C MET A 70 -5.06 8.49 9.45
N GLY A 71 -3.82 8.94 9.69
CA GLY A 71 -3.16 9.93 8.85
C GLY A 71 -2.94 9.43 7.43
N MET A 72 -2.48 8.19 7.27
CA MET A 72 -2.28 7.57 5.96
C MET A 72 -3.61 7.39 5.22
N LYS A 73 -4.68 6.95 5.87
CA LYS A 73 -6.02 6.88 5.26
C LYS A 73 -6.50 8.23 4.78
N PHE A 74 -6.37 9.25 5.62
CA PHE A 74 -6.77 10.61 5.24
C PHE A 74 -5.97 11.12 4.04
N TYR A 75 -4.67 10.81 3.98
CA TYR A 75 -3.83 11.15 2.84
C TYR A 75 -4.33 10.48 1.56
N VAL A 76 -4.56 9.17 1.59
CA VAL A 76 -5.06 8.43 0.45
C VAL A 76 -6.44 8.93 -0.02
N ASP A 77 -7.34 9.16 0.92
CA ASP A 77 -8.73 9.51 0.59
C ASP A 77 -8.90 10.97 0.14
N GLN A 78 -8.05 11.89 0.62
CA GLN A 78 -8.31 13.32 0.52
C GLN A 78 -7.14 14.16 -0.04
N LEU A 79 -5.91 13.66 0.02
CA LEU A 79 -4.74 14.50 -0.24
C LEU A 79 -3.89 14.05 -1.42
N MET A 80 -3.73 12.74 -1.62
CA MET A 80 -2.85 12.24 -2.68
C MET A 80 -3.50 12.37 -4.06
N GLU A 81 -2.64 12.44 -5.07
CA GLU A 81 -3.03 12.31 -6.47
C GLU A 81 -2.52 10.99 -7.01
N GLU A 82 -3.38 10.22 -7.67
CA GLU A 82 -2.99 8.95 -8.28
C GLU A 82 -2.10 9.21 -9.50
N LYS A 83 -1.00 8.47 -9.58
CA LYS A 83 -0.10 8.45 -10.74
C LYS A 83 -0.54 7.31 -11.66
N ALA A 84 -1.36 7.61 -12.65
CA ALA A 84 -1.78 6.62 -13.63
C ALA A 84 -0.57 5.96 -14.32
N LEU A 85 -0.70 4.68 -14.64
CA LEU A 85 0.27 3.99 -15.47
C LEU A 85 0.43 4.72 -16.82
N SER A 86 1.64 4.73 -17.35
CA SER A 86 1.82 5.25 -18.70
C SER A 86 1.20 4.30 -19.72
N LEU A 87 0.73 4.82 -20.87
CA LEU A 87 0.22 3.98 -21.95
C LEU A 87 1.25 2.93 -22.40
N ARG A 88 2.53 3.26 -22.33
CA ARG A 88 3.61 2.31 -22.64
C ARG A 88 3.64 1.14 -21.67
N ASP A 89 3.51 1.42 -20.37
CA ASP A 89 3.52 0.38 -19.33
C ASP A 89 2.25 -0.48 -19.43
N GLU A 90 1.10 0.12 -19.65
CA GLU A 90 -0.15 -0.61 -19.88
C GLU A 90 -0.06 -1.57 -21.06
N VAL A 91 0.51 -1.12 -22.20
CA VAL A 91 0.70 -1.97 -23.38
C VAL A 91 1.71 -3.09 -23.08
N ALA A 92 2.82 -2.79 -22.40
CA ALA A 92 3.83 -3.78 -22.04
C ALA A 92 3.25 -4.86 -21.10
N ILE A 93 2.53 -4.46 -20.05
CA ILE A 93 1.87 -5.37 -19.11
C ILE A 93 0.86 -6.26 -19.87
N LYS A 94 0.05 -5.65 -20.72
CA LYS A 94 -0.95 -6.41 -21.49
C LYS A 94 -0.30 -7.43 -22.44
N GLN A 95 0.78 -7.06 -23.13
CA GLN A 95 1.50 -7.97 -24.01
C GLN A 95 2.13 -9.13 -23.25
N GLU A 96 2.67 -8.88 -22.05
CA GLU A 96 3.30 -9.92 -21.23
C GLU A 96 2.27 -10.88 -20.60
N LEU A 97 1.06 -10.40 -20.27
CA LEU A 97 -0.01 -11.22 -19.68
C LEU A 97 -0.86 -12.00 -20.69
N VAL A 98 -0.95 -11.53 -21.94
CA VAL A 98 -1.81 -12.17 -22.96
C VAL A 98 -1.01 -13.19 -23.74
N GLU A 99 -0.71 -14.34 -23.12
CA GLU A 99 -0.34 -15.55 -23.87
C GLU A 99 -1.60 -16.36 -24.17
N GLU A 100 -1.82 -16.71 -25.45
CA GLU A 100 -2.97 -17.53 -25.85
C GLU A 100 -2.87 -18.94 -25.22
N ASN A 101 -3.96 -19.40 -24.60
CA ASN A 101 -4.11 -20.73 -23.99
C ASN A 101 -3.24 -21.04 -22.77
N GLU A 102 -2.79 -20.05 -22.02
CA GLU A 102 -2.11 -20.31 -20.77
C GLU A 102 -3.10 -20.81 -19.68
N PRO A 103 -2.72 -21.84 -18.87
CA PRO A 103 -3.51 -22.26 -17.72
C PRO A 103 -3.73 -21.10 -16.72
N PHE A 104 -4.91 -21.06 -16.08
CA PHE A 104 -5.30 -19.99 -15.18
C PHE A 104 -4.29 -19.76 -14.04
N GLU A 105 -3.80 -20.84 -13.43
CA GLU A 105 -2.79 -20.80 -12.34
C GLU A 105 -1.49 -20.16 -12.82
N LYS A 106 -1.06 -20.45 -14.05
CA LYS A 106 0.17 -19.89 -14.62
C LYS A 106 -0.02 -18.41 -14.90
N MET A 107 -1.19 -18.00 -15.38
CA MET A 107 -1.54 -16.60 -15.57
C MET A 107 -1.55 -15.84 -14.24
N LEU A 108 -2.07 -16.40 -13.13
CA LEU A 108 -2.00 -15.77 -11.81
C LEU A 108 -0.55 -15.61 -11.33
N ARG A 109 0.32 -16.59 -11.58
CA ARG A 109 1.77 -16.48 -11.29
C ARG A 109 2.43 -15.37 -12.10
N HIS A 110 2.10 -15.25 -13.39
CA HIS A 110 2.58 -14.15 -14.23
C HIS A 110 2.07 -12.80 -13.73
N THR A 111 0.77 -12.70 -13.43
CA THR A 111 0.15 -11.50 -12.89
C THR A 111 0.84 -11.03 -11.60
N THR A 112 1.06 -11.93 -10.64
CA THR A 112 1.73 -11.58 -9.39
C THR A 112 3.19 -11.16 -9.61
N ARG A 113 3.91 -11.82 -10.52
CA ARG A 113 5.29 -11.45 -10.85
C ARG A 113 5.35 -10.03 -11.42
N ILE A 114 4.57 -9.73 -12.46
CA ILE A 114 4.60 -8.41 -13.09
C ILE A 114 4.13 -7.33 -12.10
N LEU A 115 3.10 -7.63 -11.30
CA LEU A 115 2.62 -6.69 -10.28
C LEU A 115 3.70 -6.39 -9.22
N ALA A 116 4.45 -7.43 -8.78
CA ALA A 116 5.56 -7.26 -7.85
C ALA A 116 6.69 -6.41 -8.45
N ASP A 117 7.03 -6.63 -9.72
CA ASP A 117 8.06 -5.87 -10.43
C ASP A 117 7.65 -4.40 -10.61
N GLN A 118 6.38 -4.14 -10.94
CA GLN A 118 5.86 -2.77 -11.13
C GLN A 118 5.75 -1.99 -9.80
N THR A 119 5.50 -2.66 -8.69
CA THR A 119 5.27 -2.01 -7.39
C THR A 119 6.44 -2.12 -6.44
N HIS A 120 7.50 -2.88 -6.79
CA HIS A 120 8.61 -3.21 -5.93
C HIS A 120 8.16 -3.71 -4.54
N SER A 121 7.10 -4.52 -4.52
CA SER A 121 6.45 -5.01 -3.29
C SER A 121 6.18 -6.51 -3.39
N LEU A 122 5.72 -7.13 -2.31
CA LEU A 122 5.21 -8.49 -2.34
C LEU A 122 3.81 -8.47 -2.95
N ALA A 123 3.64 -9.08 -4.12
CA ALA A 123 2.33 -9.26 -4.75
C ALA A 123 1.75 -10.62 -4.38
N ILE A 124 0.44 -10.64 -4.16
CA ILE A 124 -0.33 -11.84 -3.86
C ILE A 124 -1.58 -11.92 -4.73
N ALA A 125 -1.97 -13.13 -5.10
CA ALA A 125 -3.27 -13.45 -5.65
C ALA A 125 -3.80 -14.74 -5.02
N THR A 126 -5.11 -14.89 -4.98
CA THR A 126 -5.75 -16.17 -4.64
C THR A 126 -6.72 -16.57 -5.73
N ASP A 127 -7.00 -17.86 -5.84
CA ASP A 127 -8.11 -18.36 -6.63
C ASP A 127 -9.35 -18.70 -5.76
N GLU A 128 -10.36 -19.29 -6.37
CA GLU A 128 -11.58 -19.73 -5.69
C GLU A 128 -11.38 -20.95 -4.77
N ALA A 129 -10.33 -21.74 -4.98
CA ALA A 129 -9.96 -22.85 -4.11
C ALA A 129 -9.24 -22.38 -2.85
N GLY A 130 -8.74 -21.13 -2.87
CA GLY A 130 -7.98 -20.53 -1.78
C GLY A 130 -6.48 -20.76 -1.92
N ASP A 131 -6.01 -21.25 -3.07
CA ASP A 131 -4.58 -21.36 -3.37
C ASP A 131 -3.97 -19.95 -3.48
N ILE A 132 -2.74 -19.81 -2.94
CA ILE A 132 -2.05 -18.52 -2.88
C ILE A 132 -0.92 -18.51 -3.90
N TYR A 133 -0.92 -17.47 -4.73
CA TYR A 133 0.13 -17.15 -5.69
C TYR A 133 0.85 -15.90 -5.20
N ALA A 134 2.17 -15.97 -5.03
CA ALA A 134 2.95 -14.86 -4.51
C ALA A 134 4.24 -14.64 -5.31
N ALA A 135 4.64 -13.39 -5.45
CA ALA A 135 5.90 -12.99 -6.08
C ALA A 135 6.44 -11.71 -5.40
N GLY A 136 7.74 -11.46 -5.54
CA GLY A 136 8.37 -10.27 -4.97
C GLY A 136 8.73 -10.39 -3.49
N MET A 137 8.92 -11.61 -2.96
CA MET A 137 9.34 -11.80 -1.57
C MET A 137 10.69 -11.13 -1.26
N ALA A 138 11.59 -11.05 -2.23
CA ALA A 138 12.87 -10.38 -2.06
C ALA A 138 12.71 -8.85 -1.89
N ASN A 139 11.69 -8.25 -2.54
CA ASN A 139 11.46 -6.81 -2.49
C ASN A 139 11.21 -6.28 -1.07
N ILE A 140 10.52 -7.07 -0.23
CA ILE A 140 10.28 -6.66 1.16
C ILE A 140 11.55 -6.64 2.00
N LEU A 141 12.56 -7.46 1.66
CA LEU A 141 13.82 -7.52 2.40
C LEU A 141 14.70 -6.29 2.18
N ASP A 142 14.44 -5.49 1.16
CA ASP A 142 15.12 -4.22 0.90
C ASP A 142 14.50 -3.06 1.71
N MET A 143 13.39 -3.30 2.42
CA MET A 143 12.66 -2.28 3.15
C MET A 143 13.00 -2.35 4.65
N PRO A 144 13.36 -1.21 5.30
CA PRO A 144 13.83 -1.19 6.69
C PRO A 144 12.89 -1.85 7.71
N GLU A 145 11.58 -1.75 7.50
CA GLU A 145 10.57 -2.32 8.40
C GLU A 145 10.70 -3.85 8.51
N PHE A 146 11.16 -4.51 7.46
CA PHE A 146 11.31 -5.97 7.40
C PHE A 146 12.70 -6.47 7.82
N TYR A 147 13.59 -5.59 8.30
CA TYR A 147 14.82 -6.03 8.97
C TYR A 147 14.54 -6.66 10.34
N ASP A 148 13.37 -6.39 10.92
CA ASP A 148 12.87 -7.16 12.04
C ASP A 148 12.40 -8.54 11.57
N ILE A 149 13.10 -9.59 12.05
CA ILE A 149 12.84 -10.96 11.62
C ILE A 149 11.45 -11.46 12.02
N ASP A 150 10.86 -10.94 13.09
CA ASP A 150 9.53 -11.36 13.53
C ASP A 150 8.45 -10.78 12.63
N ILE A 151 8.63 -9.55 12.13
CA ILE A 151 7.76 -8.94 11.11
C ILE A 151 7.88 -9.74 9.80
N THR A 152 9.09 -9.96 9.33
CA THR A 152 9.34 -10.74 8.10
C THR A 152 8.76 -12.15 8.19
N ARG A 153 8.99 -12.84 9.31
CA ARG A 153 8.43 -14.18 9.55
C ARG A 153 6.90 -14.15 9.53
N SER A 154 6.27 -13.15 10.13
CA SER A 154 4.81 -13.01 10.16
C SER A 154 4.24 -12.84 8.75
N VAL A 155 4.84 -11.97 7.94
CA VAL A 155 4.43 -11.76 6.53
C VAL A 155 4.62 -13.04 5.69
N LEU A 156 5.77 -13.70 5.78
CA LEU A 156 6.01 -14.93 5.02
C LEU A 156 5.10 -16.08 5.49
N SER A 157 4.85 -16.20 6.80
CA SER A 157 3.91 -17.19 7.33
C SER A 157 2.46 -16.98 6.85
N MET A 158 2.10 -15.77 6.46
CA MET A 158 0.79 -15.49 5.85
C MET A 158 0.64 -16.21 4.51
N LEU A 159 1.73 -16.38 3.76
CA LEU A 159 1.72 -17.08 2.47
C LEU A 159 1.54 -18.60 2.62
N ASP A 160 1.92 -19.15 3.77
CA ASP A 160 1.78 -20.57 4.09
C ASP A 160 0.40 -20.90 4.72
N LYS A 161 -0.34 -19.88 5.16
CA LYS A 161 -1.59 -20.04 5.92
C LYS A 161 -2.75 -19.35 5.22
N ALA A 162 -3.49 -20.13 4.45
CA ALA A 162 -4.68 -19.63 3.73
C ALA A 162 -5.66 -18.89 4.65
N GLU A 163 -5.76 -19.28 5.94
CA GLU A 163 -6.67 -18.65 6.91
C GLU A 163 -6.32 -17.17 7.14
N LEU A 164 -5.03 -16.80 7.14
CA LEU A 164 -4.61 -15.40 7.31
C LEU A 164 -4.98 -14.55 6.09
N VAL A 165 -4.82 -15.10 4.90
CA VAL A 165 -5.26 -14.41 3.66
C VAL A 165 -6.78 -14.32 3.63
N GLN A 166 -7.51 -15.35 4.09
CA GLN A 166 -8.96 -15.30 4.21
C GLN A 166 -9.45 -14.22 5.19
N GLN A 167 -8.71 -13.94 6.28
CA GLN A 167 -9.02 -12.82 7.17
C GLN A 167 -8.94 -11.47 6.44
N ILE A 168 -7.94 -11.29 5.57
CA ILE A 168 -7.83 -10.09 4.71
C ILE A 168 -9.01 -10.04 3.74
N VAL A 169 -9.34 -11.16 3.09
CA VAL A 169 -10.49 -11.26 2.17
C VAL A 169 -11.81 -10.92 2.86
N ALA A 170 -11.98 -11.37 4.11
CA ALA A 170 -13.19 -11.12 4.90
C ALA A 170 -13.39 -9.62 5.24
N GLN A 171 -12.30 -8.83 5.24
CA GLN A 171 -12.37 -7.39 5.43
C GLN A 171 -12.89 -6.65 4.17
N LEU A 172 -12.82 -7.28 2.99
CA LEU A 172 -13.31 -6.68 1.75
C LEU A 172 -14.85 -6.75 1.71
N ARG A 173 -15.50 -5.59 1.66
CA ARG A 173 -16.94 -5.51 1.44
C ARG A 173 -17.26 -5.85 -0.02
N ALA A 174 -18.43 -6.42 -0.26
CA ALA A 174 -18.85 -6.85 -1.61
C ALA A 174 -18.87 -5.70 -2.63
N GLU A 175 -19.13 -4.49 -2.17
CA GLU A 175 -19.27 -3.28 -3.00
C GLU A 175 -17.93 -2.52 -3.19
N GLU A 176 -16.90 -2.86 -2.42
CA GLU A 176 -15.59 -2.20 -2.49
C GLU A 176 -14.74 -2.83 -3.60
N GLN A 177 -14.42 -2.05 -4.63
CA GLN A 177 -13.54 -2.52 -5.71
C GLN A 177 -12.08 -2.69 -5.26
N LEU A 178 -11.61 -1.84 -4.33
CA LEU A 178 -10.26 -1.88 -3.79
C LEU A 178 -10.30 -1.42 -2.33
N ARG A 179 -9.49 -2.05 -1.49
CA ARG A 179 -9.37 -1.70 -0.09
C ARG A 179 -7.92 -1.60 0.35
N ILE A 180 -7.66 -0.61 1.19
CA ILE A 180 -6.40 -0.45 1.92
C ILE A 180 -6.64 -0.90 3.35
N LEU A 181 -5.77 -1.79 3.83
CA LEU A 181 -5.77 -2.27 5.20
C LEU A 181 -4.41 -2.00 5.82
N PHE A 182 -4.40 -1.62 7.07
CA PHE A 182 -3.18 -1.52 7.87
C PHE A 182 -3.09 -2.72 8.82
N GLY A 183 -1.89 -3.21 9.03
CA GLY A 183 -1.66 -4.38 9.88
C GLY A 183 -2.21 -4.22 11.29
N GLU A 184 -2.23 -2.98 11.83
CA GLU A 184 -2.89 -2.65 13.10
C GLU A 184 -4.37 -3.06 13.13
N GLU A 185 -5.07 -3.04 11.99
CA GLU A 185 -6.50 -3.35 11.88
C GLU A 185 -6.77 -4.85 11.79
N LEU A 186 -5.77 -5.62 11.40
CA LEU A 186 -5.89 -7.07 11.25
C LEU A 186 -5.81 -7.81 12.57
N GLY A 187 -5.21 -7.20 13.61
CA GLY A 187 -5.00 -7.83 14.91
C GLY A 187 -4.05 -9.04 14.86
N ILE A 188 -3.24 -9.15 13.80
CA ILE A 188 -2.26 -10.23 13.63
C ILE A 188 -0.92 -9.71 14.17
N PRO A 189 -0.29 -10.42 15.13
CA PRO A 189 0.97 -9.99 15.72
C PRO A 189 2.05 -9.75 14.68
N PHE A 190 2.83 -8.70 14.88
CA PHE A 190 3.96 -8.27 14.02
C PHE A 190 3.57 -7.81 12.61
N LEU A 191 2.28 -7.64 12.30
CA LEU A 191 1.85 -7.03 11.04
C LEU A 191 1.56 -5.53 11.16
N GLU A 192 1.65 -4.94 12.34
CA GLU A 192 1.34 -3.52 12.58
C GLU A 192 2.08 -2.56 11.65
N PRO A 193 3.38 -2.80 11.27
CA PRO A 193 4.07 -1.93 10.33
C PRO A 193 3.69 -2.15 8.87
N CYS A 194 2.85 -3.17 8.57
CA CYS A 194 2.50 -3.55 7.21
C CYS A 194 1.28 -2.78 6.69
N GLY A 195 1.27 -2.58 5.37
CA GLY A 195 0.14 -2.08 4.60
C GLY A 195 -0.25 -3.09 3.52
N PHE A 196 -1.54 -3.15 3.23
CA PHE A 196 -2.12 -4.03 2.22
C PHE A 196 -3.00 -3.22 1.30
N VAL A 197 -2.81 -3.40 0.00
CA VAL A 197 -3.72 -2.87 -1.03
C VAL A 197 -4.29 -4.06 -1.77
N VAL A 198 -5.57 -4.32 -1.61
CA VAL A 198 -6.20 -5.53 -2.13
C VAL A 198 -7.47 -5.21 -2.89
N THR A 199 -7.74 -5.98 -3.93
CA THR A 199 -8.93 -5.89 -4.77
C THR A 199 -9.46 -7.29 -5.06
N ARG A 200 -10.75 -7.38 -5.39
CA ARG A 200 -11.31 -8.59 -5.97
C ARG A 200 -11.09 -8.59 -7.48
N TYR A 201 -10.91 -9.75 -8.05
CA TYR A 201 -11.02 -9.94 -9.49
C TYR A 201 -12.05 -11.04 -9.78
N GLN A 202 -12.65 -10.96 -10.95
CA GLN A 202 -13.52 -12.00 -11.51
C GLN A 202 -13.19 -12.13 -13.00
N MET A 203 -12.80 -13.32 -13.42
CA MET A 203 -12.48 -13.65 -14.80
C MET A 203 -13.25 -14.91 -15.20
N GLN A 204 -14.30 -14.75 -16.02
CA GLN A 204 -15.21 -15.83 -16.38
C GLN A 204 -15.76 -16.56 -15.14
N ASN A 205 -15.39 -17.84 -14.96
CA ASN A 205 -15.79 -18.67 -13.82
C ASN A 205 -14.83 -18.58 -12.64
N HIS A 206 -13.69 -17.90 -12.78
CA HIS A 206 -12.67 -17.77 -11.75
C HIS A 206 -12.81 -16.45 -11.00
N LYS A 207 -12.63 -16.49 -9.70
CA LYS A 207 -12.67 -15.34 -8.80
C LYS A 207 -11.66 -15.48 -7.69
N GLY A 208 -11.18 -14.35 -7.21
CA GLY A 208 -10.23 -14.33 -6.10
C GLY A 208 -9.91 -12.92 -5.68
N ILE A 209 -8.82 -12.76 -4.99
CA ILE A 209 -8.22 -11.47 -4.68
C ILE A 209 -6.89 -11.30 -5.39
N LEU A 210 -6.54 -10.05 -5.64
CA LEU A 210 -5.24 -9.60 -6.10
C LEU A 210 -4.82 -8.42 -5.23
N GLY A 211 -3.56 -8.35 -4.87
CA GLY A 211 -3.09 -7.20 -4.10
C GLY A 211 -1.61 -7.25 -3.83
N ILE A 212 -1.18 -6.28 -3.04
CA ILE A 212 0.19 -6.17 -2.58
C ILE A 212 0.28 -6.05 -1.07
N VAL A 213 1.42 -6.45 -0.54
CA VAL A 213 1.84 -6.31 0.85
C VAL A 213 3.19 -5.60 0.87
N GLY A 214 3.31 -4.61 1.73
CA GLY A 214 4.54 -3.87 1.96
C GLY A 214 4.49 -3.13 3.30
N PRO A 215 5.37 -2.16 3.56
CA PRO A 215 5.28 -1.33 4.75
C PRO A 215 4.03 -0.45 4.70
N SER A 216 3.54 0.01 5.85
CA SER A 216 2.38 0.91 5.92
C SER A 216 2.56 2.24 5.16
N ARG A 217 3.81 2.56 4.78
CA ARG A 217 4.19 3.70 3.94
C ARG A 217 4.38 3.37 2.45
N ILE A 218 3.69 2.37 1.93
CA ILE A 218 3.67 2.08 0.48
C ILE A 218 3.37 3.36 -0.31
N ASP A 219 4.00 3.57 -1.47
CA ASP A 219 3.58 4.67 -2.37
C ASP A 219 2.21 4.36 -2.98
N TYR A 220 1.17 4.69 -2.21
CA TYR A 220 -0.22 4.47 -2.61
C TYR A 220 -0.58 5.16 -3.91
N SER A 221 0.10 6.26 -4.25
CA SER A 221 -0.16 7.00 -5.48
C SER A 221 0.16 6.19 -6.74
N VAL A 222 1.12 5.28 -6.66
CA VAL A 222 1.50 4.35 -7.72
C VAL A 222 0.76 3.02 -7.59
N VAL A 223 0.71 2.50 -6.37
CA VAL A 223 0.23 1.14 -6.11
C VAL A 223 -1.27 0.99 -6.36
N ILE A 224 -2.08 1.95 -5.93
CA ILE A 224 -3.54 1.87 -6.09
C ILE A 224 -3.95 1.79 -7.57
N PRO A 225 -3.53 2.71 -8.46
CA PRO A 225 -3.88 2.63 -9.87
C PRO A 225 -3.30 1.37 -10.54
N THR A 226 -2.11 0.91 -10.12
CA THR A 226 -1.51 -0.32 -10.64
C THR A 226 -2.35 -1.55 -10.28
N VAL A 227 -2.68 -1.76 -9.01
CA VAL A 227 -3.51 -2.90 -8.56
C VAL A 227 -4.90 -2.86 -9.23
N ARG A 228 -5.49 -1.67 -9.35
CA ARG A 228 -6.77 -1.48 -10.05
C ARG A 228 -6.68 -1.86 -11.52
N TYR A 229 -5.63 -1.43 -12.21
CA TYR A 229 -5.39 -1.76 -13.60
C TYR A 229 -5.28 -3.29 -13.83
N PHE A 230 -4.49 -3.98 -13.01
CA PHE A 230 -4.37 -5.45 -13.11
C PHE A 230 -5.69 -6.16 -12.86
N SER A 231 -6.48 -5.73 -11.88
CA SER A 231 -7.82 -6.29 -11.65
C SER A 231 -8.74 -6.11 -12.86
N GLN A 232 -8.75 -4.91 -13.46
CA GLN A 232 -9.53 -4.63 -14.67
C GLN A 232 -9.03 -5.43 -15.87
N LEU A 233 -7.72 -5.60 -16.02
CA LEU A 233 -7.13 -6.39 -17.08
C LEU A 233 -7.56 -7.86 -16.98
N LEU A 234 -7.50 -8.46 -15.79
CA LEU A 234 -7.99 -9.82 -15.56
C LEU A 234 -9.48 -9.97 -15.87
N GLN A 235 -10.30 -8.99 -15.51
CA GLN A 235 -11.74 -8.98 -15.83
C GLN A 235 -12.00 -8.85 -17.33
N GLY A 236 -11.13 -8.13 -18.04
CA GLY A 236 -11.23 -7.93 -19.49
C GLY A 236 -10.69 -9.09 -20.34
N LEU A 237 -9.96 -10.03 -19.75
CA LEU A 237 -9.45 -11.23 -20.43
C LEU A 237 -10.61 -12.24 -20.60
N VAL A 238 -11.46 -12.00 -21.59
CA VAL A 238 -12.45 -12.97 -22.03
C VAL A 238 -11.76 -13.94 -22.99
N ARG A 239 -11.66 -15.20 -22.61
CA ARG A 239 -11.18 -16.30 -23.46
C ARG A 239 -12.35 -17.13 -23.98
#